data_0f7305ac7d614aab14501fb0d88115d1
#
_entry.id   0f7305ac7d614aab14501fb0d88115d1
#
_cell.length_a   1.000
_cell.length_b   1.000
_cell.length_c   1.000
_cell.angle_alpha   90.00
_cell.angle_beta   90.00
_cell.angle_gamma   90.00
#
_symmetry.space_group_name_H-M   'P 1'
#
loop_
_entity.id
_entity.type
_entity.pdbx_description
1 polymer ?
#
loop_
_entity_poly.entity_id
_entity_poly.type
_entity_poly.pdbx_seq_one_letter_code
_entity_poly.pdbx_strand_id
1 'polypeptide(L)'
;QYTSKGGENYRYILFTDASFIKEVGNAMSKLLYVVPVVLIFSMFVAILLNQKFKGRMLMRGLFFLPVIIASGVVIVIINRDIFVSDTVDQASTIFQSGVIEDILIRTGLPTKLISMVSRASSQIFDLTWQSGIQILLFISALQGIPRSYYEAAEVEGASVWDVFWKITFPVLSPTSLLVIIYTMIDSFTSETNGVMVSILSRFDNIQYGLASASAIVYFIVIIAVIGIIFGLFSKRVFYNQ
;
A
#
# COMPACT_ATOMS: atom_id res chain seq x y z
N GLN A 1 -1.52 -37.21 20.82
CA GLN A 1 -1.96 -36.53 22.08
C GLN A 1 -1.61 -35.07 21.93
N TYR A 2 -2.62 -34.20 21.82
CA TYR A 2 -2.43 -32.76 21.86
C TYR A 2 -2.27 -32.36 23.32
N THR A 3 -1.04 -32.15 23.77
CA THR A 3 -0.79 -31.54 25.08
C THR A 3 -1.02 -30.04 24.94
N SER A 4 -2.01 -29.52 25.64
CA SER A 4 -2.24 -28.07 25.74
C SER A 4 -1.06 -27.46 26.49
N LYS A 5 -0.19 -26.74 25.81
CA LYS A 5 0.96 -26.03 26.43
C LYS A 5 0.55 -24.66 27.00
N GLY A 6 -0.75 -24.36 27.10
CA GLY A 6 -1.26 -23.13 27.70
C GLY A 6 -0.59 -21.87 27.16
N GLY A 7 -0.03 -21.04 28.03
CA GLY A 7 0.64 -19.79 27.66
C GLY A 7 2.11 -19.92 27.25
N GLU A 8 2.71 -21.10 27.22
CA GLU A 8 4.15 -21.26 26.91
C GLU A 8 4.54 -20.72 25.55
N ASN A 9 3.72 -20.97 24.50
CA ASN A 9 3.97 -20.46 23.15
C ASN A 9 3.95 -18.92 23.12
N TYR A 10 3.02 -18.29 23.82
CA TYR A 10 2.95 -16.82 23.91
C TYR A 10 4.15 -16.26 24.66
N ARG A 11 4.54 -16.89 25.76
CA ARG A 11 5.74 -16.49 26.53
C ARG A 11 7.00 -16.62 25.68
N TYR A 12 7.13 -17.70 24.92
CA TYR A 12 8.25 -17.90 24.01
C TYR A 12 8.35 -16.78 22.96
N ILE A 13 7.24 -16.46 22.28
CA ILE A 13 7.20 -15.44 21.22
C ILE A 13 7.49 -14.04 21.77
N LEU A 14 6.96 -13.71 22.96
CA LEU A 14 7.10 -12.37 23.53
C LEU A 14 8.44 -12.13 24.22
N PHE A 15 9.10 -13.16 24.75
CA PHE A 15 10.28 -12.98 25.59
C PHE A 15 11.52 -13.73 25.11
N THR A 16 11.38 -14.73 24.26
CA THR A 16 12.49 -15.58 23.86
C THR A 16 12.82 -15.44 22.38
N ASP A 17 11.82 -15.23 21.54
CA ASP A 17 11.99 -15.11 20.09
C ASP A 17 12.41 -13.69 19.67
N ALA A 18 13.71 -13.41 19.78
CA ALA A 18 14.26 -12.12 19.38
C ALA A 18 14.06 -11.81 17.88
N SER A 19 13.94 -12.85 17.02
CA SER A 19 13.72 -12.65 15.59
C SER A 19 12.32 -12.10 15.31
N PHE A 20 11.30 -12.65 15.94
CA PHE A 20 9.93 -12.18 15.83
C PHE A 20 9.77 -10.72 16.31
N ILE A 21 10.35 -10.38 17.47
CA ILE A 21 10.31 -9.03 18.02
C ILE A 21 11.00 -8.04 17.07
N LYS A 22 12.14 -8.42 16.48
CA LYS A 22 12.86 -7.61 15.50
C LYS A 22 12.00 -7.38 14.25
N GLU A 23 11.35 -8.41 13.72
CA GLU A 23 10.50 -8.28 12.53
C GLU A 23 9.26 -7.41 12.79
N VAL A 24 8.66 -7.49 13.97
CA VAL A 24 7.60 -6.57 14.39
C VAL A 24 8.13 -5.13 14.44
N GLY A 25 9.31 -4.90 15.02
CA GLY A 25 9.95 -3.59 15.03
C GLY A 25 10.25 -3.04 13.62
N ASN A 26 10.72 -3.89 12.71
CA ASN A 26 10.94 -3.54 11.31
C ASN A 26 9.63 -3.17 10.60
N ALA A 27 8.57 -3.95 10.82
CA ALA A 27 7.24 -3.68 10.27
C ALA A 27 6.70 -2.33 10.74
N MET A 28 6.86 -2.01 12.04
CA MET A 28 6.47 -0.72 12.61
C MET A 28 7.27 0.44 12.01
N SER A 29 8.59 0.28 11.90
CA SER A 29 9.46 1.29 11.30
C SER A 29 9.12 1.54 9.83
N LYS A 30 8.78 0.47 9.08
CA LYS A 30 8.36 0.56 7.68
C LYS A 30 7.09 1.42 7.53
N LEU A 31 6.13 1.30 8.43
CA LEU A 31 4.89 2.10 8.38
C LEU A 31 5.14 3.61 8.47
N LEU A 32 6.12 4.05 9.27
CA LEU A 32 6.40 5.46 9.47
C LEU A 32 6.75 6.20 8.18
N TYR A 33 7.31 5.51 7.19
CA TYR A 33 7.60 6.13 5.90
C TYR A 33 6.65 5.67 4.77
N VAL A 34 6.18 4.42 4.77
CA VAL A 34 5.28 3.91 3.72
C VAL A 34 3.94 4.63 3.75
N VAL A 35 3.33 4.78 4.93
CA VAL A 35 1.99 5.40 5.03
C VAL A 35 1.98 6.85 4.54
N PRO A 36 2.89 7.76 4.97
CA PRO A 36 2.93 9.12 4.44
C PRO A 36 3.23 9.18 2.94
N VAL A 37 4.16 8.34 2.45
CA VAL A 37 4.55 8.33 1.05
C VAL A 37 3.38 7.89 0.17
N VAL A 38 2.71 6.77 0.51
CA VAL A 38 1.54 6.27 -0.23
C VAL A 38 0.39 7.27 -0.16
N LEU A 39 0.13 7.90 1.00
CA LEU A 39 -0.92 8.90 1.16
C LEU A 39 -0.70 10.10 0.24
N ILE A 40 0.50 10.69 0.26
CA ILE A 40 0.85 11.86 -0.56
C ILE A 40 0.83 11.49 -2.05
N PHE A 41 1.43 10.36 -2.41
CA PHE A 41 1.49 9.89 -3.79
C PHE A 41 0.08 9.63 -4.35
N SER A 42 -0.74 8.87 -3.64
CA SER A 42 -2.10 8.52 -4.09
C SER A 42 -3.01 9.74 -4.19
N MET A 43 -2.91 10.69 -3.25
CA MET A 43 -3.65 11.95 -3.31
C MET A 43 -3.20 12.79 -4.50
N PHE A 44 -1.89 12.92 -4.74
CA PHE A 44 -1.34 13.67 -5.86
C PHE A 44 -1.80 13.07 -7.21
N VAL A 45 -1.66 11.76 -7.39
CA VAL A 45 -2.11 11.06 -8.61
C VAL A 45 -3.62 11.19 -8.79
N ALA A 46 -4.41 11.06 -7.73
CA ALA A 46 -5.86 11.22 -7.78
C ALA A 46 -6.28 12.64 -8.25
N ILE A 47 -5.60 13.68 -7.76
CA ILE A 47 -5.85 15.07 -8.19
C ILE A 47 -5.51 15.23 -9.67
N LEU A 48 -4.39 14.69 -10.14
CA LEU A 48 -4.02 14.71 -11.57
C LEU A 48 -5.06 13.99 -12.44
N LEU A 49 -5.48 12.80 -12.02
CA LEU A 49 -6.47 11.99 -12.75
C LEU A 49 -7.89 12.53 -12.67
N ASN A 50 -8.17 13.42 -11.72
CA ASN A 50 -9.46 14.11 -11.61
C ASN A 50 -9.57 15.30 -12.57
N GLN A 51 -8.47 15.84 -13.07
CA GLN A 51 -8.49 16.93 -14.04
C GLN A 51 -9.09 16.48 -15.40
N LYS A 52 -9.58 17.44 -16.16
CA LYS A 52 -10.13 17.20 -17.50
C LYS A 52 -9.00 17.20 -18.53
N PHE A 53 -8.53 16.02 -18.92
CA PHE A 53 -7.56 15.86 -20.01
C PHE A 53 -7.94 14.70 -20.95
N LYS A 54 -7.44 14.74 -22.19
CA LYS A 54 -7.65 13.67 -23.18
C LYS A 54 -6.89 12.41 -22.71
N GLY A 55 -7.60 11.27 -22.61
CA GLY A 55 -6.99 10.00 -22.17
C GLY A 55 -7.11 9.69 -20.67
N ARG A 56 -7.79 10.53 -19.86
CA ARG A 56 -7.97 10.29 -18.42
C ARG A 56 -8.60 8.92 -18.10
N MET A 57 -9.47 8.41 -18.98
CA MET A 57 -10.13 7.13 -18.81
C MET A 57 -9.14 5.96 -18.94
N LEU A 58 -8.23 6.05 -19.91
CA LEU A 58 -7.15 5.07 -20.09
C LEU A 58 -6.19 5.09 -18.89
N MET A 59 -5.78 6.28 -18.43
CA MET A 59 -4.91 6.42 -17.26
C MET A 59 -5.54 5.86 -16.00
N ARG A 60 -6.82 6.14 -15.76
CA ARG A 60 -7.55 5.51 -14.64
C ARG A 60 -7.56 3.98 -14.76
N GLY A 61 -7.83 3.44 -15.96
CA GLY A 61 -7.77 2.01 -16.23
C GLY A 61 -6.40 1.41 -15.91
N LEU A 62 -5.33 2.11 -16.25
CA LEU A 62 -3.95 1.67 -16.02
C LEU A 62 -3.62 1.62 -14.53
N PHE A 63 -4.05 2.59 -13.72
CA PHE A 63 -3.92 2.56 -12.26
C PHE A 63 -4.86 1.54 -11.59
N PHE A 64 -5.93 1.12 -12.27
CA PHE A 64 -6.81 0.05 -11.82
C PHE A 64 -6.25 -1.35 -12.06
N LEU A 65 -5.37 -1.51 -13.03
CA LEU A 65 -4.85 -2.79 -13.48
C LEU A 65 -4.20 -3.59 -12.34
N PRO A 66 -3.36 -3.00 -11.47
CA PRO A 66 -2.82 -3.69 -10.31
C PRO A 66 -3.90 -4.25 -9.36
N VAL A 67 -4.95 -3.47 -9.13
CA VAL A 67 -6.06 -3.86 -8.23
C VAL A 67 -6.83 -5.06 -8.80
N ILE A 68 -7.09 -5.06 -10.13
CA ILE A 68 -7.77 -6.16 -10.81
C ILE A 68 -6.91 -7.43 -10.74
N ILE A 69 -5.61 -7.31 -10.98
CA ILE A 69 -4.68 -8.46 -10.91
C ILE A 69 -4.59 -8.98 -9.48
N ALA A 70 -4.46 -8.10 -8.47
CA ALA A 70 -4.38 -8.47 -7.07
C ALA A 70 -5.69 -9.06 -6.50
N SER A 71 -6.83 -8.85 -7.16
CA SER A 71 -8.14 -9.37 -6.70
C SER A 71 -8.27 -10.90 -6.72
N GLY A 72 -7.24 -11.62 -7.13
CA GLY A 72 -7.19 -13.08 -7.16
C GLY A 72 -7.96 -13.72 -8.32
N VAL A 73 -8.87 -13.02 -8.99
CA VAL A 73 -9.62 -13.54 -10.13
C VAL A 73 -8.69 -13.89 -11.30
N VAL A 74 -7.72 -13.01 -11.54
CA VAL A 74 -6.70 -13.22 -12.59
C VAL A 74 -5.77 -14.36 -12.19
N ILE A 75 -5.39 -14.47 -10.93
CA ILE A 75 -4.53 -15.55 -10.41
C ILE A 75 -5.23 -16.91 -10.56
N VAL A 76 -6.55 -16.98 -10.30
CA VAL A 76 -7.32 -18.21 -10.49
C VAL A 76 -7.42 -18.62 -11.96
N ILE A 77 -7.54 -17.65 -12.88
CA ILE A 77 -7.57 -17.92 -14.33
C ILE A 77 -6.19 -18.39 -14.79
N ILE A 78 -5.13 -17.73 -14.34
CA ILE A 78 -3.73 -18.06 -14.66
C ILE A 78 -3.34 -19.44 -14.15
N ASN A 79 -3.70 -19.79 -12.91
CA ASN A 79 -3.38 -21.09 -12.30
C ASN A 79 -4.18 -22.27 -12.92
N ARG A 80 -5.25 -21.99 -13.66
CA ARG A 80 -5.98 -23.03 -14.42
C ARG A 80 -5.32 -23.38 -15.75
N ASP A 81 -4.53 -22.46 -16.32
CA ASP A 81 -3.77 -22.69 -17.56
C ASP A 81 -2.30 -22.99 -17.22
N ILE A 82 -1.95 -24.28 -17.21
CA ILE A 82 -0.60 -24.81 -16.91
C ILE A 82 0.47 -24.19 -17.82
N PHE A 83 0.09 -23.64 -18.98
CA PHE A 83 0.99 -22.97 -19.93
C PHE A 83 1.28 -21.49 -19.59
N VAL A 84 0.57 -20.90 -18.62
CA VAL A 84 0.70 -19.46 -18.29
C VAL A 84 1.62 -19.22 -17.11
N SER A 85 1.92 -20.23 -16.29
CA SER A 85 2.83 -20.09 -15.13
C SER A 85 4.21 -19.58 -15.54
N ASP A 86 4.79 -20.12 -16.63
CA ASP A 86 6.11 -19.68 -17.13
C ASP A 86 6.08 -18.26 -17.73
N THR A 87 4.92 -17.83 -18.25
CA THR A 87 4.78 -16.46 -18.82
C THR A 87 4.48 -15.39 -17.78
N VAL A 88 3.89 -15.74 -16.64
CA VAL A 88 3.64 -14.78 -15.54
C VAL A 88 4.92 -14.48 -14.78
N ASP A 89 5.78 -15.47 -14.57
CA ASP A 89 7.12 -15.25 -14.04
C ASP A 89 7.96 -14.39 -14.99
N GLN A 90 7.81 -14.55 -16.31
CA GLN A 90 8.44 -13.68 -17.30
C GLN A 90 7.81 -12.28 -17.33
N ALA A 91 6.49 -12.13 -17.18
CA ALA A 91 5.85 -10.82 -17.17
C ALA A 91 6.22 -10.03 -15.90
N SER A 92 6.27 -10.68 -14.74
CA SER A 92 6.78 -10.06 -13.51
C SER A 92 8.26 -9.67 -13.64
N THR A 93 9.05 -10.44 -14.38
CA THR A 93 10.46 -10.15 -14.68
C THR A 93 10.60 -9.00 -15.69
N ILE A 94 9.67 -8.84 -16.65
CA ILE A 94 9.67 -7.73 -17.62
C ILE A 94 9.47 -6.38 -16.92
N PHE A 95 8.63 -6.35 -15.87
CA PHE A 95 8.39 -5.14 -15.07
C PHE A 95 9.39 -4.96 -13.91
N GLN A 96 10.15 -5.99 -13.56
CA GLN A 96 11.29 -5.86 -12.66
C GLN A 96 12.45 -5.15 -13.38
N SER A 97 13.29 -4.50 -12.59
CA SER A 97 14.39 -3.60 -12.99
C SER A 97 15.32 -4.07 -14.14
N GLY A 98 15.31 -5.35 -14.51
CA GLY A 98 16.21 -5.91 -15.49
C GLY A 98 16.06 -5.34 -16.92
N VAL A 99 14.84 -5.14 -17.39
CA VAL A 99 14.62 -4.65 -18.77
C VAL A 99 15.04 -3.18 -18.94
N ILE A 100 14.73 -2.35 -17.92
CA ILE A 100 15.14 -0.95 -17.89
C ILE A 100 16.66 -0.86 -17.80
N GLU A 101 17.27 -1.71 -16.98
CA GLU A 101 18.71 -1.80 -16.79
C GLU A 101 19.42 -2.23 -18.09
N ASP A 102 18.93 -3.24 -18.79
CA ASP A 102 19.46 -3.71 -20.07
C ASP A 102 19.37 -2.64 -21.17
N ILE A 103 18.27 -1.90 -21.23
CA ILE A 103 18.11 -0.79 -22.18
C ILE A 103 19.11 0.32 -21.87
N LEU A 104 19.27 0.67 -20.58
CA LEU A 104 20.19 1.71 -20.13
C LEU A 104 21.65 1.32 -20.33
N ILE A 105 22.02 0.06 -20.13
CA ILE A 105 23.38 -0.46 -20.42
C ILE A 105 23.74 -0.26 -21.89
N ARG A 106 22.79 -0.50 -22.80
CA ARG A 106 22.99 -0.29 -24.26
C ARG A 106 23.21 1.17 -24.64
N THR A 107 22.82 2.13 -23.80
CA THR A 107 23.03 3.56 -24.05
C THR A 107 24.43 4.06 -23.67
N GLY A 108 25.27 3.22 -23.06
CA GLY A 108 26.64 3.58 -22.64
C GLY A 108 26.71 4.53 -21.44
N LEU A 109 25.63 4.64 -20.68
CA LEU A 109 25.61 5.46 -19.46
C LEU A 109 26.48 4.86 -18.35
N PRO A 110 27.06 5.71 -17.45
CA PRO A 110 27.80 5.24 -16.29
C PRO A 110 26.93 4.32 -15.42
N THR A 111 27.49 3.19 -14.95
CA THR A 111 26.79 2.17 -14.15
C THR A 111 26.10 2.75 -12.91
N LYS A 112 26.67 3.81 -12.32
CA LYS A 112 26.09 4.50 -11.17
C LYS A 112 24.77 5.21 -11.50
N LEU A 113 24.67 5.81 -12.69
CA LEU A 113 23.44 6.44 -13.17
C LEU A 113 22.39 5.38 -13.50
N ILE A 114 22.82 4.28 -14.16
CA ILE A 114 21.94 3.16 -14.50
C ILE A 114 21.30 2.60 -13.23
N SER A 115 22.09 2.29 -12.20
CA SER A 115 21.56 1.75 -10.94
C SER A 115 20.64 2.74 -10.20
N MET A 116 20.89 4.04 -10.31
CA MET A 116 20.03 5.07 -9.70
C MET A 116 18.68 5.17 -10.42
N VAL A 117 18.68 5.20 -11.76
CA VAL A 117 17.45 5.24 -12.56
C VAL A 117 16.65 3.95 -12.40
N SER A 118 17.31 2.79 -12.43
CA SER A 118 16.66 1.49 -12.25
C SER A 118 15.97 1.40 -10.88
N ARG A 119 16.65 1.79 -9.79
CA ARG A 119 16.04 1.84 -8.45
C ARG A 119 14.88 2.82 -8.37
N ALA A 120 15.01 4.01 -8.94
CA ALA A 120 13.93 4.99 -8.94
C ALA A 120 12.70 4.46 -9.70
N SER A 121 12.92 3.83 -10.85
CA SER A 121 11.84 3.23 -11.66
C SER A 121 11.13 2.10 -10.92
N SER A 122 11.87 1.18 -10.28
CA SER A 122 11.26 0.10 -9.51
C SER A 122 10.48 0.63 -8.31
N GLN A 123 11.00 1.64 -7.60
CA GLN A 123 10.28 2.25 -6.48
C GLN A 123 8.99 2.94 -6.91
N ILE A 124 8.99 3.66 -8.04
CA ILE A 124 7.78 4.29 -8.59
C ILE A 124 6.78 3.22 -9.02
N PHE A 125 7.25 2.14 -9.64
CA PHE A 125 6.40 1.02 -10.01
C PHE A 125 5.75 0.37 -8.79
N ASP A 126 6.53 0.06 -7.76
CA ASP A 126 6.04 -0.55 -6.52
C ASP A 126 5.04 0.36 -5.80
N LEU A 127 5.32 1.68 -5.74
CA LEU A 127 4.38 2.66 -5.20
C LEU A 127 3.08 2.70 -6.00
N THR A 128 3.17 2.69 -7.31
CA THR A 128 1.99 2.69 -8.19
C THR A 128 1.16 1.43 -8.01
N TRP A 129 1.85 0.28 -7.91
CA TRP A 129 1.22 -1.02 -7.71
C TRP A 129 0.50 -1.10 -6.36
N GLN A 130 1.14 -0.63 -5.29
CA GLN A 130 0.59 -0.66 -3.93
C GLN A 130 -0.50 0.40 -3.70
N SER A 131 -0.48 1.52 -4.44
CA SER A 131 -1.38 2.66 -4.19
C SER A 131 -2.66 2.67 -5.03
N GLY A 132 -2.94 1.62 -5.81
CA GLY A 132 -4.07 1.58 -6.72
C GLY A 132 -5.43 1.84 -6.05
N ILE A 133 -5.73 1.13 -4.96
CA ILE A 133 -6.98 1.28 -4.19
C ILE A 133 -7.06 2.66 -3.55
N GLN A 134 -5.96 3.15 -2.99
CA GLN A 134 -5.88 4.46 -2.35
C GLN A 134 -6.15 5.60 -3.34
N ILE A 135 -5.61 5.50 -4.56
CA ILE A 135 -5.87 6.44 -5.66
C ILE A 135 -7.36 6.47 -5.98
N LEU A 136 -8.00 5.31 -6.05
CA LEU A 136 -9.44 5.21 -6.35
C LEU A 136 -10.30 5.83 -5.25
N LEU A 137 -9.97 5.58 -3.99
CA LEU A 137 -10.66 6.17 -2.86
C LEU A 137 -10.59 7.70 -2.93
N PHE A 138 -9.42 8.26 -3.23
CA PHE A 138 -9.27 9.70 -3.41
C PHE A 138 -9.99 10.23 -4.65
N ILE A 139 -9.97 9.53 -5.79
CA ILE A 139 -10.74 9.94 -6.98
C ILE A 139 -12.23 9.98 -6.67
N SER A 140 -12.75 8.96 -5.97
CA SER A 140 -14.16 8.90 -5.57
C SER A 140 -14.53 10.08 -4.66
N ALA A 141 -13.70 10.37 -3.67
CA ALA A 141 -13.91 11.50 -2.77
C ALA A 141 -13.84 12.85 -3.49
N LEU A 142 -12.87 13.04 -4.39
CA LEU A 142 -12.76 14.27 -5.21
C LEU A 142 -13.97 14.48 -6.12
N GLN A 143 -14.56 13.41 -6.65
CA GLN A 143 -15.76 13.49 -7.48
C GLN A 143 -17.02 13.81 -6.67
N GLY A 144 -17.02 13.52 -5.38
CA GLY A 144 -18.09 13.87 -4.44
C GLY A 144 -18.12 15.34 -4.05
N ILE A 145 -17.07 16.12 -4.34
CA ILE A 145 -17.05 17.56 -4.00
C ILE A 145 -17.94 18.33 -4.99
N PRO A 146 -18.98 19.04 -4.50
CA PRO A 146 -19.84 19.85 -5.37
C PRO A 146 -19.06 20.94 -6.10
N ARG A 147 -19.36 21.13 -7.38
CA ARG A 147 -18.73 22.18 -8.20
C ARG A 147 -18.94 23.59 -7.66
N SER A 148 -20.07 23.84 -7.01
CA SER A 148 -20.39 25.11 -6.39
C SER A 148 -19.32 25.62 -5.42
N TYR A 149 -18.60 24.74 -4.75
CA TYR A 149 -17.50 25.13 -3.85
C TYR A 149 -16.33 25.74 -4.63
N TYR A 150 -16.01 25.18 -5.79
CA TYR A 150 -14.94 25.68 -6.64
C TYR A 150 -15.36 26.96 -7.38
N GLU A 151 -16.61 27.03 -7.83
CA GLU A 151 -17.17 28.20 -8.49
C GLU A 151 -17.27 29.42 -7.54
N ALA A 152 -17.67 29.19 -6.29
CA ALA A 152 -17.68 30.23 -5.26
C ALA A 152 -16.27 30.77 -4.97
N ALA A 153 -15.28 29.86 -4.83
CA ALA A 153 -13.88 30.24 -4.61
C ALA A 153 -13.29 31.03 -5.80
N GLU A 154 -13.68 30.68 -7.03
CA GLU A 154 -13.25 31.39 -8.24
C GLU A 154 -13.83 32.83 -8.28
N VAL A 155 -15.10 33.00 -7.91
CA VAL A 155 -15.72 34.32 -7.79
C VAL A 155 -15.06 35.18 -6.71
N GLU A 156 -14.60 34.58 -5.61
CA GLU A 156 -13.87 35.24 -4.55
C GLU A 156 -12.39 35.51 -4.90
N GLY A 157 -11.93 35.09 -6.09
CA GLY A 157 -10.55 35.27 -6.55
C GLY A 157 -9.53 34.41 -5.82
N ALA A 158 -9.95 33.28 -5.25
CA ALA A 158 -9.04 32.36 -4.56
C ALA A 158 -8.03 31.73 -5.52
N SER A 159 -6.76 31.68 -5.10
CA SER A 159 -5.73 30.97 -5.86
C SER A 159 -5.93 29.44 -5.82
N VAL A 160 -5.34 28.70 -6.77
CA VAL A 160 -5.36 27.24 -6.78
C VAL A 160 -4.84 26.65 -5.47
N TRP A 161 -3.87 27.31 -4.86
CA TRP A 161 -3.30 26.95 -3.56
C TRP A 161 -4.30 27.11 -2.42
N ASP A 162 -5.05 28.25 -2.42
CA ASP A 162 -6.11 28.46 -1.43
C ASP A 162 -7.23 27.45 -1.55
N VAL A 163 -7.66 27.17 -2.79
CA VAL A 163 -8.69 26.14 -3.09
C VAL A 163 -8.24 24.76 -2.59
N PHE A 164 -6.99 24.40 -2.82
CA PHE A 164 -6.47 23.11 -2.34
C PHE A 164 -6.52 23.02 -0.82
N TRP A 165 -5.95 24.01 -0.10
CA TRP A 165 -5.83 23.91 1.36
C TRP A 165 -7.11 24.21 2.13
N LYS A 166 -8.00 25.07 1.59
CA LYS A 166 -9.22 25.50 2.28
C LYS A 166 -10.47 24.69 1.89
N ILE A 167 -10.47 24.07 0.72
CA ILE A 167 -11.63 23.31 0.22
C ILE A 167 -11.27 21.84 0.02
N THR A 168 -10.31 21.54 -0.87
CA THR A 168 -10.05 20.17 -1.30
C THR A 168 -9.50 19.32 -0.16
N PHE A 169 -8.45 19.77 0.52
CA PHE A 169 -7.78 19.01 1.59
C PHE A 169 -8.69 18.76 2.80
N PRO A 170 -9.44 19.73 3.34
CA PRO A 170 -10.38 19.48 4.44
C PRO A 170 -11.47 18.48 4.08
N VAL A 171 -12.05 18.56 2.88
CA VAL A 171 -13.08 17.62 2.43
C VAL A 171 -12.51 16.23 2.20
N LEU A 172 -11.24 16.09 1.82
CA LEU A 172 -10.56 14.81 1.69
C LEU A 172 -10.09 14.22 3.03
N SER A 173 -10.16 14.96 4.13
CA SER A 173 -9.61 14.51 5.41
C SER A 173 -10.24 13.20 5.94
N PRO A 174 -11.56 12.93 5.81
CA PRO A 174 -12.13 11.64 6.19
C PRO A 174 -11.60 10.49 5.32
N THR A 175 -11.50 10.73 4.01
CA THR A 175 -10.94 9.73 3.08
C THR A 175 -9.45 9.51 3.35
N SER A 176 -8.70 10.54 3.73
CA SER A 176 -7.30 10.41 4.09
C SER A 176 -7.11 9.49 5.30
N LEU A 177 -7.97 9.59 6.33
CA LEU A 177 -7.96 8.67 7.46
C LEU A 177 -8.23 7.23 7.02
N LEU A 178 -9.21 7.02 6.17
CA LEU A 178 -9.53 5.70 5.61
C LEU A 178 -8.36 5.13 4.81
N VAL A 179 -7.72 5.94 3.98
CA VAL A 179 -6.53 5.56 3.20
C VAL A 179 -5.37 5.20 4.13
N ILE A 180 -5.13 5.94 5.20
CA ILE A 180 -4.11 5.62 6.20
C ILE A 180 -4.35 4.24 6.80
N ILE A 181 -5.57 3.98 7.29
CA ILE A 181 -5.92 2.69 7.90
C ILE A 181 -5.79 1.55 6.89
N TYR A 182 -6.29 1.73 5.68
CA TYR A 182 -6.19 0.74 4.62
C TYR A 182 -4.71 0.42 4.30
N THR A 183 -3.88 1.44 4.10
CA THR A 183 -2.45 1.26 3.81
C THR A 183 -1.70 0.55 4.94
N MET A 184 -2.10 0.81 6.18
CA MET A 184 -1.53 0.09 7.34
C MET A 184 -1.89 -1.39 7.31
N ILE A 185 -3.17 -1.72 7.11
CA ILE A 185 -3.63 -3.11 7.02
C ILE A 185 -2.90 -3.82 5.88
N ASP A 186 -2.87 -3.22 4.70
CA ASP A 186 -2.21 -3.75 3.52
C ASP A 186 -0.70 -4.01 3.76
N SER A 187 0.00 -3.05 4.37
CA SER A 187 1.43 -3.19 4.71
C SER A 187 1.68 -4.28 5.76
N PHE A 188 0.80 -4.43 6.75
CA PHE A 188 0.93 -5.47 7.77
C PHE A 188 0.63 -6.87 7.24
N THR A 189 -0.33 -7.00 6.32
CA THR A 189 -0.77 -8.29 5.76
C THR A 189 -0.04 -8.70 4.48
N SER A 190 0.84 -7.83 3.96
CA SER A 190 1.64 -8.10 2.77
C SER A 190 2.47 -9.37 2.91
N GLU A 191 2.52 -10.19 1.87
CA GLU A 191 3.36 -11.40 1.80
C GLU A 191 4.86 -11.08 1.94
N THR A 192 5.27 -9.87 1.62
CA THR A 192 6.66 -9.40 1.78
C THR A 192 6.96 -8.91 3.20
N ASN A 193 5.98 -8.90 4.10
CA ASN A 193 6.16 -8.50 5.49
C ASN A 193 6.90 -9.61 6.26
N GLY A 194 8.04 -9.29 6.90
CA GLY A 194 8.87 -10.27 7.60
C GLY A 194 8.13 -11.06 8.68
N VAL A 195 7.16 -10.44 9.36
CA VAL A 195 6.33 -11.13 10.36
C VAL A 195 5.42 -12.16 9.68
N MET A 196 4.77 -11.79 8.57
CA MET A 196 3.92 -12.72 7.80
C MET A 196 4.74 -13.88 7.23
N VAL A 197 5.91 -13.60 6.66
CA VAL A 197 6.85 -14.63 6.20
C VAL A 197 7.23 -15.57 7.34
N SER A 198 7.55 -15.05 8.53
CA SER A 198 7.88 -15.85 9.71
C SER A 198 6.71 -16.72 10.17
N ILE A 199 5.48 -16.20 10.18
CA ILE A 199 4.28 -16.95 10.55
C ILE A 199 4.05 -18.10 9.54
N LEU A 200 4.08 -17.81 8.24
CA LEU A 200 3.87 -18.79 7.17
C LEU A 200 4.94 -19.89 7.21
N SER A 201 6.22 -19.53 7.37
CA SER A 201 7.29 -20.51 7.47
C SER A 201 7.15 -21.46 8.67
N ARG A 202 6.56 -20.99 9.78
CA ARG A 202 6.24 -21.85 10.93
C ARG A 202 5.10 -22.82 10.62
N PHE A 203 4.11 -22.39 9.82
CA PHE A 203 3.06 -23.29 9.33
C PHE A 203 3.65 -24.39 8.45
N ASP A 204 4.53 -24.05 7.51
CA ASP A 204 5.18 -24.98 6.60
C ASP A 204 6.07 -26.00 7.36
N ASN A 205 6.69 -25.54 8.45
CA ASN A 205 7.49 -26.37 9.34
C ASN A 205 6.66 -27.15 10.40
N ILE A 206 5.34 -27.22 10.24
CA ILE A 206 4.42 -27.97 11.12
C ILE A 206 4.42 -27.47 12.59
N GLN A 207 4.88 -26.25 12.82
CA GLN A 207 4.90 -25.61 14.15
C GLN A 207 3.59 -24.84 14.43
N TYR A 208 2.45 -25.48 14.26
CA TYR A 208 1.13 -24.83 14.31
C TYR A 208 0.88 -24.04 15.60
N GLY A 209 1.32 -24.54 16.77
CA GLY A 209 1.14 -23.84 18.03
C GLY A 209 1.89 -22.51 18.11
N LEU A 210 3.12 -22.46 17.62
CA LEU A 210 3.92 -21.23 17.54
C LEU A 210 3.41 -20.29 16.45
N ALA A 211 3.04 -20.82 15.28
CA ALA A 211 2.48 -20.04 14.19
C ALA A 211 1.19 -19.33 14.62
N SER A 212 0.25 -20.06 15.23
CA SER A 212 -1.02 -19.49 15.72
C SER A 212 -0.80 -18.46 16.81
N ALA A 213 0.10 -18.73 17.76
CA ALA A 213 0.42 -17.76 18.82
C ALA A 213 1.07 -16.49 18.26
N SER A 214 2.00 -16.63 17.28
CA SER A 214 2.60 -15.48 16.57
C SER A 214 1.54 -14.65 15.84
N ALA A 215 0.62 -15.31 15.14
CA ALA A 215 -0.46 -14.65 14.41
C ALA A 215 -1.38 -13.84 15.35
N ILE A 216 -1.76 -14.41 16.49
CA ILE A 216 -2.61 -13.74 17.48
C ILE A 216 -1.89 -12.53 18.10
N VAL A 217 -0.62 -12.69 18.49
CA VAL A 217 0.17 -11.57 19.05
C VAL A 217 0.30 -10.47 18.02
N TYR A 218 0.62 -10.81 16.77
CA TYR A 218 0.73 -9.83 15.70
C TYR A 218 -0.59 -9.11 15.42
N PHE A 219 -1.69 -9.84 15.38
CA PHE A 219 -3.02 -9.26 15.21
C PHE A 219 -3.38 -8.24 16.30
N ILE A 220 -3.05 -8.55 17.57
CA ILE A 220 -3.24 -7.61 18.68
C ILE A 220 -2.40 -6.35 18.48
N VAL A 221 -1.14 -6.49 18.03
CA VAL A 221 -0.28 -5.34 17.73
C VAL A 221 -0.89 -4.49 16.62
N ILE A 222 -1.38 -5.10 15.54
CA ILE A 222 -2.03 -4.39 14.43
C ILE A 222 -3.23 -3.58 14.93
N ILE A 223 -4.14 -4.21 15.68
CA ILE A 223 -5.33 -3.53 16.23
C ILE A 223 -4.93 -2.38 17.15
N ALA A 224 -3.95 -2.58 18.02
CA ALA A 224 -3.48 -1.54 18.91
C ALA A 224 -2.94 -0.33 18.15
N VAL A 225 -2.13 -0.55 17.12
CA VAL A 225 -1.55 0.54 16.31
C VAL A 225 -2.61 1.28 15.52
N ILE A 226 -3.53 0.54 14.87
CA ILE A 226 -4.65 1.14 14.13
C ILE A 226 -5.53 1.95 15.10
N GLY A 227 -5.83 1.41 16.27
CA GLY A 227 -6.64 2.09 17.29
C GLY A 227 -6.00 3.38 17.78
N ILE A 228 -4.67 3.39 18.01
CA ILE A 228 -3.93 4.59 18.39
C ILE A 228 -4.01 5.65 17.29
N ILE A 229 -3.74 5.27 16.03
CA ILE A 229 -3.75 6.21 14.89
C ILE A 229 -5.16 6.73 14.67
N PHE A 230 -6.17 5.86 14.67
CA PHE A 230 -7.57 6.27 14.57
C PHE A 230 -7.95 7.27 15.68
N GLY A 231 -7.60 6.99 16.93
CA GLY A 231 -7.88 7.87 18.06
C GLY A 231 -7.18 9.25 17.97
N LEU A 232 -5.98 9.29 17.41
CA LEU A 232 -5.22 10.54 17.22
C LEU A 232 -5.77 11.40 16.07
N PHE A 233 -6.14 10.77 14.95
CA PHE A 233 -6.55 11.46 13.75
C PHE A 233 -8.05 11.71 13.66
N SER A 234 -8.91 10.88 14.23
CA SER A 234 -10.38 11.03 14.17
C SER A 234 -10.89 12.36 14.72
N LYS A 235 -10.20 12.91 15.74
CA LYS A 235 -10.56 14.21 16.31
C LYS A 235 -10.21 15.42 15.42
N ARG A 236 -9.37 15.23 14.40
CA ARG A 236 -8.93 16.28 13.46
C ARG A 236 -9.58 16.19 12.09
N VAL A 237 -10.42 15.20 11.88
CA VAL A 237 -11.15 15.00 10.62
C VAL A 237 -12.39 15.88 10.61
N PHE A 238 -12.56 16.66 9.56
CA PHE A 238 -13.77 17.44 9.32
C PHE A 238 -14.88 16.52 8.79
N TYR A 239 -15.82 16.18 9.64
CA TYR A 239 -17.07 15.56 9.18
C TYR A 239 -18.00 16.68 8.74
N ASN A 240 -18.31 16.77 7.44
CA ASN A 240 -19.41 17.59 6.96
C ASN A 240 -20.72 16.98 7.50
N GLN A 241 -21.30 17.64 8.50
CA GLN A 241 -22.67 17.39 8.93
C GLN A 241 -23.63 18.19 8.05
#